data_ea45a0ced9f4cf7d71dca9c689b9c83c
#
_entry.id   ea45a0ced9f4cf7d71dca9c689b9c83c
#
_cell.length_a   1.000
_cell.length_b   1.000
_cell.length_c   1.000
_cell.angle_alpha   90.00
_cell.angle_beta   90.00
_cell.angle_gamma   90.00
#
_symmetry.space_group_name_H-M   'P 1'
#
loop_
_entity.id
_entity.type
_entity.pdbx_description
1 polymer ?
#
loop_
_entity_poly.entity_id
_entity_poly.type
_entity_poly.pdbx_seq_one_letter_code
_entity_poly.pdbx_strand_id
1 'polypeptide(L)'
;ALTWLQRLRLPAVAVDPSTLGEEVAEYHRVGTSTELETHLFDATTDYGVPTLYAVQTSQVDPELAQVVAATCDIDPQRALAKIYRELASLRIALRSHARGPRAQEIKGQDLTVVGGALADAELSMRHVFDFLLEGERPVHALDEIGTLPASRPAAGGSADSAAGPDPLEQVVANLERAGAEAIVVDITTDEARQVGMHVIKALIPEAMPLS
;
A
#
# COMPACT_ATOMS: atom_id res chain seq x y z
N ALA A 1 -0.59 -9.88 3.99
CA ALA A 1 -0.68 -11.27 4.47
C ALA A 1 -2.04 -11.90 4.11
N LEU A 2 -3.19 -11.36 4.54
CA LEU A 2 -4.52 -11.93 4.27
C LEU A 2 -4.79 -12.14 2.78
N THR A 3 -4.52 -11.13 1.96
CA THR A 3 -4.72 -11.18 0.51
C THR A 3 -4.04 -12.42 -0.10
N TRP A 4 -2.80 -12.67 0.28
CA TRP A 4 -2.02 -13.78 -0.21
C TRP A 4 -2.48 -15.13 0.37
N LEU A 5 -2.63 -15.22 1.70
CA LEU A 5 -3.03 -16.45 2.40
C LEU A 5 -4.42 -16.94 1.97
N GLN A 6 -5.37 -16.03 1.79
CA GLN A 6 -6.75 -16.35 1.44
C GLN A 6 -7.01 -16.31 -0.06
N ARG A 7 -6.00 -15.98 -0.88
CA ARG A 7 -6.15 -15.80 -2.33
C ARG A 7 -7.30 -14.87 -2.69
N LEU A 8 -7.42 -13.75 -1.96
CA LEU A 8 -8.52 -12.79 -2.14
C LEU A 8 -8.43 -12.14 -3.52
N ARG A 9 -9.51 -12.26 -4.29
CA ARG A 9 -9.65 -11.61 -5.59
C ARG A 9 -10.11 -10.17 -5.40
N LEU A 10 -9.17 -9.28 -5.14
CA LEU A 10 -9.43 -7.87 -4.93
C LEU A 10 -9.92 -7.19 -6.22
N PRO A 11 -10.80 -6.16 -6.13
CA PRO A 11 -11.10 -5.29 -7.26
C PRO A 11 -9.83 -4.64 -7.80
N ALA A 12 -9.76 -4.47 -9.11
CA ALA A 12 -8.67 -3.70 -9.72
C ALA A 12 -8.92 -2.20 -9.52
N VAL A 13 -7.84 -1.41 -9.47
CA VAL A 13 -7.95 0.05 -9.41
C VAL A 13 -7.49 0.65 -10.72
N ALA A 14 -8.39 1.42 -11.34
CA ALA A 14 -8.07 2.22 -12.52
C ALA A 14 -7.59 3.61 -12.10
N VAL A 15 -6.50 4.03 -12.70
CA VAL A 15 -5.93 5.36 -12.49
C VAL A 15 -6.11 6.16 -13.78
N ASP A 16 -6.80 7.30 -13.69
CA ASP A 16 -6.83 8.30 -14.76
C ASP A 16 -5.69 9.30 -14.51
N PRO A 17 -4.63 9.30 -15.35
CA PRO A 17 -3.50 10.21 -15.16
C PRO A 17 -3.89 11.69 -15.20
N SER A 18 -5.00 12.03 -15.87
CA SER A 18 -5.46 13.43 -16.00
C SER A 18 -6.04 14.00 -14.70
N THR A 19 -6.39 13.15 -13.74
CA THR A 19 -6.95 13.55 -12.44
C THR A 19 -5.89 13.65 -11.34
N LEU A 20 -4.66 13.24 -11.62
CA LEU A 20 -3.57 13.20 -10.64
C LEU A 20 -2.94 14.59 -10.43
N GLY A 21 -2.59 14.89 -9.19
CA GLY A 21 -1.68 16.01 -8.91
C GLY A 21 -0.30 15.79 -9.53
N GLU A 22 0.42 16.87 -9.84
CA GLU A 22 1.69 16.84 -10.59
C GLU A 22 2.72 15.83 -10.03
N GLU A 23 2.94 15.85 -8.73
CA GLU A 23 3.87 14.93 -8.06
C GLU A 23 3.44 13.46 -8.22
N VAL A 24 2.15 13.19 -8.03
CA VAL A 24 1.60 11.81 -8.11
C VAL A 24 1.64 11.31 -9.55
N ALA A 25 1.35 12.18 -10.53
CA ALA A 25 1.44 11.87 -11.95
C ALA A 25 2.87 11.46 -12.35
N GLU A 26 3.89 12.13 -11.79
CA GLU A 26 5.30 11.76 -12.05
C GLU A 26 5.64 10.38 -11.48
N TYR A 27 5.23 10.07 -10.24
CA TYR A 27 5.41 8.73 -9.69
C TYR A 27 4.68 7.67 -10.51
N HIS A 28 3.46 7.96 -10.95
CA HIS A 28 2.69 7.05 -11.80
C HIS A 28 3.41 6.79 -13.13
N ARG A 29 3.88 7.85 -13.81
CA ARG A 29 4.62 7.74 -15.06
C ARG A 29 5.89 6.89 -14.93
N VAL A 30 6.65 7.07 -13.86
CA VAL A 30 7.87 6.26 -13.61
C VAL A 30 7.52 4.83 -13.24
N GLY A 31 6.53 4.62 -12.39
CA GLY A 31 6.12 3.30 -11.91
C GLY A 31 5.39 2.44 -12.96
N THR A 32 4.95 3.04 -14.07
CA THR A 32 4.34 2.37 -15.23
C THR A 32 5.20 2.47 -16.49
N SER A 33 6.53 2.48 -16.31
CA SER A 33 7.47 2.51 -17.43
C SER A 33 7.39 1.26 -18.30
N THR A 34 7.96 1.31 -19.52
CA THR A 34 7.92 0.20 -20.48
C THR A 34 8.51 -1.12 -19.99
N GLU A 35 9.34 -1.08 -18.95
CA GLU A 35 9.98 -2.27 -18.37
C GLU A 35 9.22 -2.81 -17.15
N LEU A 36 8.32 -2.00 -16.58
CA LEU A 36 7.57 -2.31 -15.36
C LEU A 36 6.07 -2.15 -15.62
N GLU A 37 5.32 -3.17 -15.31
CA GLU A 37 3.86 -3.13 -15.31
C GLU A 37 3.36 -3.19 -13.87
N THR A 38 2.61 -2.16 -13.45
CA THR A 38 2.07 -2.09 -12.09
C THR A 38 0.56 -2.32 -12.10
N HIS A 39 0.14 -3.41 -11.49
CA HIS A 39 -1.27 -3.77 -11.28
C HIS A 39 -1.68 -3.32 -9.88
N LEU A 40 -2.72 -2.50 -9.80
CA LEU A 40 -3.24 -1.93 -8.56
C LEU A 40 -4.57 -2.58 -8.20
N PHE A 41 -4.75 -2.84 -6.91
CA PHE A 41 -5.95 -3.47 -6.36
C PHE A 41 -6.43 -2.71 -5.13
N ASP A 42 -7.75 -2.63 -4.98
CA ASP A 42 -8.39 -2.08 -3.79
C ASP A 42 -8.39 -3.14 -2.67
N ALA A 43 -7.59 -2.88 -1.66
CA ALA A 43 -7.49 -3.70 -0.45
C ALA A 43 -8.08 -3.01 0.78
N THR A 44 -8.94 -2.00 0.55
CA THR A 44 -9.62 -1.29 1.61
C THR A 44 -10.46 -2.25 2.45
N THR A 45 -10.27 -2.20 3.74
CA THR A 45 -11.01 -3.00 4.72
C THR A 45 -12.23 -2.23 5.24
N ASP A 46 -12.96 -2.85 6.14
CA ASP A 46 -14.08 -2.27 6.91
C ASP A 46 -13.70 -1.01 7.71
N TYR A 47 -12.40 -0.78 7.95
CA TYR A 47 -11.91 0.49 8.52
C TYR A 47 -12.06 1.68 7.56
N GLY A 48 -12.33 1.44 6.28
CA GLY A 48 -12.67 2.48 5.30
C GLY A 48 -11.52 3.41 4.93
N VAL A 49 -10.28 3.11 5.35
CA VAL A 49 -9.10 3.87 4.93
C VAL A 49 -8.64 3.36 3.57
N PRO A 50 -8.53 4.22 2.55
CA PRO A 50 -8.05 3.82 1.23
C PRO A 50 -6.76 3.03 1.32
N THR A 51 -6.80 1.77 0.87
CA THR A 51 -5.68 0.84 0.93
C THR A 51 -5.44 0.26 -0.45
N LEU A 52 -4.25 0.49 -0.98
CA LEU A 52 -3.79 -0.07 -2.24
C LEU A 52 -2.90 -1.28 -1.99
N TYR A 53 -3.14 -2.34 -2.74
CA TYR A 53 -2.23 -3.46 -2.91
C TYR A 53 -1.72 -3.45 -4.35
N ALA A 54 -0.43 -3.63 -4.56
CA ALA A 54 0.16 -3.64 -5.89
C ALA A 54 0.97 -4.89 -6.14
N VAL A 55 0.87 -5.41 -7.36
CA VAL A 55 1.80 -6.37 -7.94
C VAL A 55 2.49 -5.67 -9.11
N GLN A 56 3.79 -5.46 -9.01
CA GLN A 56 4.58 -4.88 -10.09
C GLN A 56 5.43 -5.96 -10.74
N THR A 57 5.24 -6.16 -12.04
CA THR A 57 5.96 -7.16 -12.83
C THR A 57 7.03 -6.53 -13.71
N SER A 58 8.08 -7.28 -14.02
CA SER A 58 9.12 -6.90 -14.99
C SER A 58 9.28 -8.00 -16.04
N GLN A 59 9.44 -7.59 -17.29
CA GLN A 59 9.71 -8.49 -18.40
C GLN A 59 11.21 -8.70 -18.63
N VAL A 60 12.05 -7.80 -18.06
CA VAL A 60 13.48 -7.74 -18.35
C VAL A 60 14.36 -8.18 -17.17
N ASP A 61 13.76 -8.35 -16.00
CA ASP A 61 14.49 -8.69 -14.77
C ASP A 61 14.00 -10.05 -14.21
N PRO A 62 14.70 -11.15 -14.52
CA PRO A 62 14.29 -12.49 -14.07
C PRO A 62 14.51 -12.73 -12.58
N GLU A 63 15.40 -11.96 -11.93
CA GLU A 63 15.68 -12.08 -10.48
C GLU A 63 14.59 -11.36 -9.66
N LEU A 64 14.08 -10.24 -10.18
CA LEU A 64 12.99 -9.46 -9.60
C LEU A 64 11.86 -9.32 -10.62
N ALA A 65 11.37 -10.46 -11.11
CA ALA A 65 10.30 -10.53 -12.09
C ALA A 65 8.97 -9.99 -11.55
N GLN A 66 8.80 -10.01 -10.23
CA GLN A 66 7.66 -9.41 -9.56
C GLN A 66 8.02 -8.90 -8.16
N VAL A 67 7.35 -7.84 -7.75
CA VAL A 67 7.46 -7.26 -6.41
C VAL A 67 6.06 -6.82 -5.97
N VAL A 68 5.73 -7.01 -4.70
CA VAL A 68 4.43 -6.63 -4.15
C VAL A 68 4.60 -5.61 -3.04
N ALA A 69 3.65 -4.70 -2.94
CA ALA A 69 3.58 -3.70 -1.87
C ALA A 69 2.13 -3.45 -1.48
N ALA A 70 1.93 -2.92 -0.29
CA ALA A 70 0.65 -2.40 0.15
C ALA A 70 0.85 -1.10 0.93
N THR A 71 -0.01 -0.14 0.70
CA THR A 71 0.01 1.15 1.40
C THR A 71 -1.40 1.62 1.71
N CYS A 72 -1.55 2.43 2.73
CA CYS A 72 -2.79 3.13 3.02
C CYS A 72 -2.55 4.61 3.28
N ASP A 73 -3.55 5.41 2.94
CA ASP A 73 -3.65 6.83 3.29
C ASP A 73 -5.12 7.23 3.19
N ILE A 74 -5.55 8.22 3.94
CA ILE A 74 -6.92 8.75 3.82
C ILE A 74 -7.16 9.45 2.49
N ASP A 75 -6.09 9.91 1.83
CA ASP A 75 -6.10 10.45 0.47
C ASP A 75 -5.63 9.35 -0.52
N PRO A 76 -6.51 8.88 -1.42
CA PRO A 76 -6.16 7.85 -2.41
C PRO A 76 -4.97 8.23 -3.30
N GLN A 77 -4.81 9.51 -3.66
CA GLN A 77 -3.66 9.95 -4.45
C GLN A 77 -2.35 9.84 -3.66
N ARG A 78 -2.38 10.16 -2.36
CA ARG A 78 -1.21 9.97 -1.49
C ARG A 78 -0.91 8.50 -1.28
N ALA A 79 -1.92 7.63 -1.14
CA ALA A 79 -1.73 6.18 -1.13
C ALA A 79 -1.05 5.70 -2.41
N LEU A 80 -1.46 6.22 -3.58
CA LEU A 80 -0.86 5.92 -4.87
C LEU A 80 0.61 6.36 -4.95
N ALA A 81 0.93 7.57 -4.52
CA ALA A 81 2.32 8.06 -4.47
C ALA A 81 3.19 7.20 -3.53
N LYS A 82 2.65 6.83 -2.38
CA LYS A 82 3.33 5.94 -1.41
C LYS A 82 3.64 4.58 -2.03
N ILE A 83 2.69 3.96 -2.73
CA ILE A 83 2.89 2.61 -3.25
C ILE A 83 3.98 2.56 -4.33
N TYR A 84 4.08 3.57 -5.19
CA TYR A 84 5.18 3.66 -6.15
C TYR A 84 6.55 3.83 -5.48
N ARG A 85 6.62 4.64 -4.42
CA ARG A 85 7.86 4.80 -3.63
C ARG A 85 8.24 3.49 -2.93
N GLU A 86 7.27 2.80 -2.35
CA GLU A 86 7.49 1.48 -1.71
C GLU A 86 8.00 0.44 -2.72
N LEU A 87 7.36 0.33 -3.89
CA LEU A 87 7.80 -0.60 -4.94
C LEU A 87 9.23 -0.31 -5.39
N ALA A 88 9.58 0.96 -5.58
CA ALA A 88 10.94 1.37 -5.95
C ALA A 88 11.95 1.02 -4.85
N SER A 89 11.63 1.34 -3.59
CA SER A 89 12.46 1.05 -2.43
C SER A 89 12.67 -0.45 -2.25
N LEU A 90 11.60 -1.24 -2.39
CA LEU A 90 11.66 -2.70 -2.30
C LEU A 90 12.53 -3.30 -3.41
N ARG A 91 12.41 -2.84 -4.65
CA ARG A 91 13.27 -3.31 -5.74
C ARG A 91 14.76 -3.04 -5.46
N ILE A 92 15.08 -1.87 -4.93
CA ILE A 92 16.46 -1.52 -4.56
C ILE A 92 16.96 -2.44 -3.42
N ALA A 93 16.16 -2.59 -2.37
CA ALA A 93 16.50 -3.42 -1.22
C ALA A 93 16.64 -4.90 -1.58
N LEU A 94 15.66 -5.47 -2.30
CA LEU A 94 15.69 -6.88 -2.71
C LEU A 94 16.86 -7.16 -3.66
N ARG A 95 17.18 -6.26 -4.59
CA ARG A 95 18.33 -6.39 -5.48
C ARG A 95 19.66 -6.40 -4.72
N SER A 96 19.77 -5.56 -3.72
CA SER A 96 20.94 -5.54 -2.82
C SER A 96 21.10 -6.88 -2.09
N HIS A 97 20.01 -7.46 -1.61
CA HIS A 97 20.04 -8.76 -0.94
C HIS A 97 20.27 -9.92 -1.92
N ALA A 98 19.64 -9.90 -3.10
CA ALA A 98 19.80 -10.94 -4.12
C ALA A 98 21.24 -11.09 -4.62
N ARG A 99 21.98 -9.99 -4.66
CA ARG A 99 23.39 -9.95 -5.10
C ARG A 99 24.42 -9.99 -3.96
N GLY A 100 23.96 -9.95 -2.72
CA GLY A 100 24.81 -9.96 -1.55
C GLY A 100 25.45 -11.33 -1.28
N PRO A 101 26.56 -11.38 -0.50
CA PRO A 101 27.27 -12.62 -0.19
C PRO A 101 26.44 -13.66 0.59
N ARG A 102 25.30 -13.24 1.17
CA ARG A 102 24.36 -14.11 1.89
C ARG A 102 23.07 -14.40 1.14
N ALA A 103 23.03 -14.12 -0.16
CA ALA A 103 21.80 -14.26 -0.95
C ALA A 103 21.17 -15.65 -0.84
N GLN A 104 21.97 -16.72 -0.89
CA GLN A 104 21.47 -18.10 -0.77
C GLN A 104 20.98 -18.44 0.65
N GLU A 105 21.64 -17.89 1.67
CA GLU A 105 21.24 -18.07 3.07
C GLU A 105 19.90 -17.36 3.34
N ILE A 106 19.71 -16.15 2.82
CA ILE A 106 18.49 -15.38 2.97
C ILE A 106 17.33 -16.04 2.24
N LYS A 107 17.54 -16.52 1.00
CA LYS A 107 16.52 -17.26 0.22
C LYS A 107 16.08 -18.57 0.89
N GLY A 108 16.94 -19.17 1.70
CA GLY A 108 16.61 -20.37 2.48
C GLY A 108 15.84 -20.10 3.78
N GLN A 109 15.62 -18.83 4.14
CA GLN A 109 14.93 -18.41 5.35
C GLN A 109 13.49 -17.97 5.03
N ASP A 110 12.62 -18.89 4.65
CA ASP A 110 11.22 -18.63 4.26
C ASP A 110 10.37 -17.93 5.35
N LEU A 111 10.86 -17.92 6.59
CA LEU A 111 10.17 -17.29 7.73
C LEU A 111 10.48 -15.79 7.90
N THR A 112 11.35 -15.21 7.09
CA THR A 112 11.63 -13.77 7.13
C THR A 112 10.89 -13.04 6.01
N VAL A 113 10.46 -11.80 6.29
CA VAL A 113 9.79 -10.95 5.29
C VAL A 113 10.64 -10.79 4.02
N VAL A 114 11.96 -10.60 4.20
CA VAL A 114 12.90 -10.46 3.08
C VAL A 114 13.12 -11.77 2.35
N GLY A 115 13.22 -12.88 3.07
CA GLY A 115 13.38 -14.22 2.49
C GLY A 115 12.17 -14.62 1.64
N GLY A 116 10.96 -14.46 2.15
CA GLY A 116 9.73 -14.69 1.43
C GLY A 116 9.59 -13.78 0.20
N ALA A 117 9.86 -12.47 0.36
CA ALA A 117 9.81 -11.52 -0.75
C ALA A 117 10.80 -11.85 -1.88
N LEU A 118 12.00 -12.33 -1.55
CA LEU A 118 12.99 -12.76 -2.53
C LEU A 118 12.59 -14.07 -3.22
N ALA A 119 12.02 -15.03 -2.46
CA ALA A 119 11.57 -16.29 -3.03
C ALA A 119 10.45 -16.05 -4.06
N ASP A 120 9.48 -15.21 -3.71
CA ASP A 120 8.34 -14.90 -4.59
C ASP A 120 8.71 -13.95 -5.75
N ALA A 121 9.86 -13.26 -5.69
CA ALA A 121 10.26 -12.30 -6.71
C ALA A 121 10.75 -12.93 -8.01
N GLU A 122 11.23 -14.17 -7.99
CA GLU A 122 11.82 -14.84 -9.15
C GLU A 122 10.79 -15.16 -10.25
N LEU A 123 11.26 -15.17 -11.48
CA LEU A 123 10.42 -15.48 -12.66
C LEU A 123 9.70 -16.83 -12.54
N SER A 124 10.33 -17.83 -11.93
CA SER A 124 9.78 -19.18 -11.68
C SER A 124 8.54 -19.14 -10.77
N MET A 125 8.42 -18.11 -9.93
CA MET A 125 7.34 -17.92 -8.97
C MET A 125 6.25 -16.95 -9.44
N ARG A 126 6.29 -16.55 -10.73
CA ARG A 126 5.34 -15.56 -11.26
C ARG A 126 3.87 -15.96 -11.07
N HIS A 127 3.58 -17.25 -11.15
CA HIS A 127 2.24 -17.82 -10.98
C HIS A 127 1.62 -17.61 -9.57
N VAL A 128 2.43 -17.25 -8.58
CA VAL A 128 1.97 -17.10 -7.19
C VAL A 128 0.90 -16.00 -7.07
N PHE A 129 0.94 -14.99 -7.96
CA PHE A 129 -0.02 -13.89 -7.98
C PHE A 129 -1.06 -13.95 -9.10
N ASP A 130 -1.16 -15.06 -9.86
CA ASP A 130 -2.16 -15.23 -10.92
C ASP A 130 -3.59 -15.00 -10.42
N PHE A 131 -3.87 -15.36 -9.17
CA PHE A 131 -5.17 -15.11 -8.54
C PHE A 131 -5.56 -13.62 -8.49
N LEU A 132 -4.58 -12.72 -8.54
CA LEU A 132 -4.78 -11.26 -8.64
C LEU A 132 -4.63 -10.76 -10.09
N LEU A 133 -3.78 -11.38 -10.89
CA LEU A 133 -3.45 -10.87 -12.23
C LEU A 133 -4.42 -11.36 -13.29
N GLU A 134 -5.03 -12.55 -13.09
CA GLU A 134 -5.88 -13.20 -14.09
C GLU A 134 -7.37 -13.11 -13.77
N GLY A 135 -8.18 -13.19 -14.85
CA GLY A 135 -9.64 -13.28 -14.82
C GLY A 135 -10.33 -11.94 -14.58
N GLU A 136 -11.62 -11.92 -14.87
CA GLU A 136 -12.48 -10.75 -14.72
C GLU A 136 -12.69 -10.40 -13.24
N ARG A 137 -12.72 -9.11 -12.94
CA ARG A 137 -12.95 -8.55 -11.59
C ARG A 137 -13.58 -7.17 -11.68
N PRO A 138 -14.25 -6.70 -10.61
CA PRO A 138 -14.67 -5.31 -10.52
C PRO A 138 -13.49 -4.36 -10.68
N VAL A 139 -13.76 -3.18 -11.23
CA VAL A 139 -12.77 -2.11 -11.37
C VAL A 139 -13.32 -0.89 -10.65
N HIS A 140 -12.56 -0.40 -9.69
CA HIS A 140 -12.86 0.84 -8.96
C HIS A 140 -11.99 1.97 -9.53
N ALA A 141 -12.54 3.18 -9.63
CA ALA A 141 -11.71 4.34 -9.89
C ALA A 141 -10.90 4.70 -8.63
N LEU A 142 -9.72 5.30 -8.80
CA LEU A 142 -8.85 5.65 -7.68
C LEU A 142 -9.54 6.52 -6.63
N ASP A 143 -10.40 7.43 -7.04
CA ASP A 143 -11.15 8.34 -6.17
C ASP A 143 -12.37 7.68 -5.47
N GLU A 144 -12.69 6.45 -5.86
CA GLU A 144 -13.79 5.67 -5.27
C GLU A 144 -13.32 4.75 -4.14
N ILE A 145 -12.01 4.44 -4.06
CA ILE A 145 -11.50 3.54 -3.02
C ILE A 145 -11.58 4.18 -1.63
N GLY A 146 -11.89 3.39 -0.63
CA GLY A 146 -11.95 3.83 0.78
C GLY A 146 -13.07 4.80 1.13
N THR A 147 -13.89 5.21 0.17
CA THR A 147 -15.06 6.04 0.44
C THR A 147 -16.22 5.16 0.89
N LEU A 148 -16.44 5.08 2.20
CA LEU A 148 -17.73 4.63 2.69
C LEU A 148 -18.79 5.67 2.26
N PRO A 149 -20.01 5.23 1.85
CA PRO A 149 -21.05 6.11 1.31
C PRO A 149 -21.42 7.31 2.20
N ALA A 150 -21.12 7.22 3.51
CA ALA A 150 -21.37 8.27 4.49
C ALA A 150 -20.25 9.32 4.62
N SER A 151 -19.10 9.13 3.99
CA SER A 151 -17.90 9.98 4.14
C SER A 151 -17.59 10.81 2.89
N ARG A 152 -18.37 10.68 1.80
CA ARG A 152 -18.15 11.44 0.59
C ARG A 152 -18.58 12.89 0.79
N PRO A 153 -17.67 13.88 0.73
CA PRO A 153 -18.09 15.27 0.71
C PRO A 153 -18.98 15.48 -0.51
N ALA A 154 -20.16 16.11 -0.32
CA ALA A 154 -21.07 16.43 -1.41
C ALA A 154 -20.29 17.20 -2.50
N ALA A 155 -20.24 16.68 -3.71
CA ALA A 155 -19.70 17.37 -4.85
C ALA A 155 -20.46 18.69 -5.03
N GLY A 156 -19.82 19.85 -4.74
CA GLY A 156 -20.44 21.16 -4.93
C GLY A 156 -20.11 22.23 -3.88
N GLY A 157 -19.26 21.97 -2.90
CA GLY A 157 -18.80 23.00 -1.94
C GLY A 157 -17.76 23.92 -2.58
N SER A 158 -18.02 25.22 -2.59
CA SER A 158 -17.07 26.25 -3.03
C SER A 158 -15.78 26.21 -2.19
N ALA A 159 -14.65 26.44 -2.85
CA ALA A 159 -13.29 26.32 -2.31
C ALA A 159 -12.92 27.27 -1.15
N ASP A 160 -13.88 28.00 -0.54
CA ASP A 160 -13.61 29.09 0.40
C ASP A 160 -14.14 28.88 1.83
N SER A 161 -14.67 27.71 2.17
CA SER A 161 -15.05 27.47 3.56
C SER A 161 -15.06 25.97 3.90
N ALA A 162 -14.28 25.63 4.87
CA ALA A 162 -14.16 24.40 5.61
C ALA A 162 -12.97 23.55 5.19
N ALA A 163 -11.93 23.60 6.01
CA ALA A 163 -11.07 22.46 6.19
C ALA A 163 -11.99 21.24 6.38
N GLY A 164 -11.85 20.20 5.54
CA GLY A 164 -12.55 18.94 5.72
C GLY A 164 -12.29 18.40 7.13
N PRO A 165 -13.03 17.39 7.58
CA PRO A 165 -12.82 16.83 8.92
C PRO A 165 -11.34 16.46 9.09
N ASP A 166 -10.83 16.71 10.32
CA ASP A 166 -9.45 16.35 10.64
C ASP A 166 -9.20 14.88 10.24
N PRO A 167 -8.14 14.62 9.47
CA PRO A 167 -7.76 13.26 9.10
C PRO A 167 -7.73 12.27 10.25
N LEU A 168 -7.27 12.69 11.43
CA LEU A 168 -7.25 11.85 12.61
C LEU A 168 -8.67 11.55 13.12
N GLU A 169 -9.53 12.56 13.18
CA GLU A 169 -10.93 12.37 13.56
C GLU A 169 -11.65 11.40 12.64
N GLN A 170 -11.38 11.49 11.33
CA GLN A 170 -11.96 10.58 10.35
C GLN A 170 -11.51 9.14 10.56
N VAL A 171 -10.23 8.91 10.82
CA VAL A 171 -9.70 7.56 11.10
C VAL A 171 -10.30 7.02 12.39
N VAL A 172 -10.35 7.82 13.46
CA VAL A 172 -10.94 7.40 14.75
C VAL A 172 -12.42 7.04 14.57
N ALA A 173 -13.20 7.88 13.88
CA ALA A 173 -14.61 7.59 13.62
C ALA A 173 -14.82 6.32 12.78
N ASN A 174 -13.90 6.01 11.87
CA ASN A 174 -13.95 4.77 11.10
C ASN A 174 -13.66 3.55 11.97
N LEU A 175 -12.66 3.62 12.84
CA LEU A 175 -12.34 2.55 13.79
C LEU A 175 -13.51 2.29 14.75
N GLU A 176 -14.08 3.32 15.34
CA GLU A 176 -15.25 3.22 16.23
C GLU A 176 -16.44 2.56 15.52
N ARG A 177 -16.70 2.94 14.26
CA ARG A 177 -17.78 2.34 13.45
C ARG A 177 -17.53 0.86 13.18
N ALA A 178 -16.30 0.46 13.00
CA ALA A 178 -15.88 -0.93 12.82
C ALA A 178 -15.83 -1.70 14.16
N GLY A 179 -16.08 -1.04 15.30
CA GLY A 179 -15.99 -1.64 16.62
C GLY A 179 -14.56 -1.89 17.10
N ALA A 180 -13.59 -1.21 16.51
CA ALA A 180 -12.18 -1.33 16.87
C ALA A 180 -11.77 -0.23 17.86
N GLU A 181 -10.81 -0.55 18.73
CA GLU A 181 -10.19 0.36 19.68
C GLU A 181 -8.78 0.73 19.24
N ALA A 182 -8.41 2.00 19.35
CA ALA A 182 -7.04 2.46 19.12
C ALA A 182 -6.38 2.85 20.46
N ILE A 183 -5.34 2.13 20.84
CA ILE A 183 -4.52 2.44 22.01
C ILE A 183 -3.30 3.20 21.52
N VAL A 184 -3.14 4.44 21.99
CA VAL A 184 -2.04 5.32 21.59
C VAL A 184 -1.08 5.50 22.76
N VAL A 185 0.18 5.21 22.54
CA VAL A 185 1.24 5.37 23.54
C VAL A 185 2.25 6.39 23.03
N ASP A 186 2.42 7.49 23.76
CA ASP A 186 3.49 8.46 23.51
C ASP A 186 4.81 7.91 24.09
N ILE A 187 5.74 7.57 23.19
CA ILE A 187 7.08 7.08 23.52
C ILE A 187 8.16 8.09 23.13
N THR A 188 7.80 9.37 23.03
CA THR A 188 8.70 10.46 22.66
C THR A 188 9.76 10.66 23.72
N THR A 189 11.03 10.58 23.32
CA THR A 189 12.14 10.92 24.22
C THR A 189 12.29 12.42 24.39
N ASP A 190 13.00 12.83 25.45
CA ASP A 190 13.23 14.26 25.70
C ASP A 190 14.04 14.91 24.57
N GLU A 191 14.98 14.19 23.97
CA GLU A 191 15.77 14.67 22.83
C GLU A 191 14.88 14.92 21.60
N ALA A 192 13.94 14.01 21.31
CA ALA A 192 13.00 14.17 20.22
C ALA A 192 12.09 15.41 20.46
N ARG A 193 11.61 15.60 21.68
CA ARG A 193 10.79 16.77 22.04
C ARG A 193 11.53 18.10 21.85
N GLN A 194 12.84 18.14 22.18
CA GLN A 194 13.65 19.34 22.02
C GLN A 194 13.74 19.82 20.56
N VAL A 195 13.60 18.91 19.59
CA VAL A 195 13.61 19.22 18.15
C VAL A 195 12.20 19.23 17.53
N GLY A 196 11.15 19.23 18.36
CA GLY A 196 9.75 19.29 17.92
C GLY A 196 9.24 17.98 17.28
N MET A 197 9.91 16.85 17.54
CA MET A 197 9.49 15.53 17.05
C MET A 197 8.65 14.81 18.11
N HIS A 198 7.65 14.06 17.65
CA HIS A 198 6.85 13.16 18.46
C HIS A 198 6.95 11.72 17.93
N VAL A 199 7.08 10.76 18.83
CA VAL A 199 7.12 9.33 18.51
C VAL A 199 5.92 8.66 19.20
N ILE A 200 5.03 8.14 18.39
CA ILE A 200 3.77 7.54 18.85
C ILE A 200 3.75 6.07 18.41
N LYS A 201 3.35 5.19 19.32
CA LYS A 201 2.99 3.80 19.01
C LYS A 201 1.48 3.65 19.10
N ALA A 202 0.86 3.32 17.96
CA ALA A 202 -0.55 2.96 17.92
C ALA A 202 -0.72 1.44 17.90
N LEU A 203 -1.68 0.94 18.65
CA LEU A 203 -2.06 -0.47 18.71
C LEU A 203 -3.56 -0.55 18.46
N ILE A 204 -3.98 -1.42 17.56
CA ILE A 204 -5.38 -1.73 17.27
C ILE A 204 -5.54 -3.24 17.53
N PRO A 205 -6.04 -3.65 18.72
CA PRO A 205 -6.08 -5.06 19.10
C PRO A 205 -6.90 -5.95 18.15
N GLU A 206 -7.94 -5.38 17.53
CA GLU A 206 -8.83 -6.07 16.60
C GLU A 206 -8.21 -6.20 15.19
N ALA A 207 -7.17 -5.43 14.90
CA ALA A 207 -6.47 -5.53 13.61
C ALA A 207 -5.58 -6.77 13.59
N MET A 208 -5.59 -7.45 12.45
CA MET A 208 -4.70 -8.60 12.26
C MET A 208 -3.24 -8.14 12.23
N PRO A 209 -2.37 -8.69 13.06
CA PRO A 209 -0.95 -8.35 13.05
C PRO A 209 -0.29 -8.82 11.75
N LEU A 210 0.71 -8.09 11.31
CA LEU A 210 1.70 -8.59 10.34
C LEU A 210 2.56 -9.61 11.09
N SER A 211 2.34 -10.87 10.84
CA SER A 211 3.15 -11.96 11.39
C SER A 211 4.33 -12.24 10.51
#